data_6ca6ea2da8b213f4ae168c4c6d87724a
#
_entry.id   6ca6ea2da8b213f4ae168c4c6d87724a
#
_cell.length_a   1.000
_cell.length_b   1.000
_cell.length_c   1.000
_cell.angle_alpha   90.00
_cell.angle_beta   90.00
_cell.angle_gamma   90.00
#
_symmetry.space_group_name_H-M   'P 1'
#
loop_
_entity.id
_entity.type
_entity.pdbx_description
1 polymer ?
#
loop_
_entity_poly.entity_id
_entity_poly.type
_entity_poly.pdbx_seq_one_letter_code
_entity_poly.pdbx_strand_id
1 'polypeptide(L)'
;LKYVDFDNGQYYDNYQELLERIYDEDIKKKPPLGSNPFISSIISDQITTKLSIEQIEFQNPVFEGKASFDYKRNSGSYTIGEGDYIFVTHWSECGHNSIHCYRDYIYRLGYNPNYTEFPSPNEFINFDFSSRAKSVNVGEIVLLENRNHKFAALRVTRVVRRDEDINHLLEFEYKIYKEIESE
;
A
#
# COMPACT_ATOMS: atom_id res chain seq x y z
N LEU A 1 -33.86 -29.58 19.74
CA LEU A 1 -32.96 -28.75 18.89
C LEU A 1 -32.76 -29.50 17.58
N LYS A 2 -33.33 -29.01 16.46
CA LYS A 2 -32.99 -29.52 15.14
C LYS A 2 -31.66 -28.97 14.73
N TYR A 3 -30.79 -29.81 14.27
CA TYR A 3 -29.46 -29.49 13.79
C TYR A 3 -29.55 -28.93 12.36
N VAL A 4 -28.82 -27.87 12.05
CA VAL A 4 -28.66 -27.36 10.67
C VAL A 4 -27.35 -27.91 10.14
N ASP A 5 -27.44 -28.73 9.08
CA ASP A 5 -26.31 -29.39 8.45
C ASP A 5 -25.72 -28.48 7.35
N PHE A 6 -24.44 -28.11 7.48
CA PHE A 6 -23.71 -27.27 6.53
C PHE A 6 -22.82 -28.05 5.55
N ASP A 7 -22.78 -29.39 5.66
CA ASP A 7 -21.86 -30.23 4.87
C ASP A 7 -22.42 -30.70 3.51
N ASN A 8 -23.70 -30.43 3.23
CA ASN A 8 -24.40 -30.96 2.04
C ASN A 8 -24.26 -30.10 0.76
N GLY A 9 -23.41 -29.09 0.75
CA GLY A 9 -23.20 -28.19 -0.40
C GLY A 9 -24.29 -27.12 -0.60
N GLN A 10 -25.32 -27.06 0.24
CA GLN A 10 -26.41 -26.06 0.24
C GLN A 10 -26.19 -24.99 1.30
N TYR A 11 -24.98 -24.50 1.39
CA TYR A 11 -24.54 -23.55 2.44
C TYR A 11 -25.45 -22.32 2.57
N TYR A 12 -25.91 -21.77 1.43
CA TYR A 12 -26.72 -20.56 1.41
C TYR A 12 -28.10 -20.78 1.97
N ASP A 13 -28.74 -21.87 1.59
CA ASP A 13 -30.09 -22.21 2.04
C ASP A 13 -30.09 -22.60 3.52
N ASN A 14 -29.09 -23.34 3.96
CA ASN A 14 -28.89 -23.72 5.37
C ASN A 14 -28.60 -22.52 6.28
N TYR A 15 -27.88 -21.53 5.75
CA TYR A 15 -27.64 -20.28 6.45
C TYR A 15 -28.90 -19.43 6.60
N GLN A 16 -29.74 -19.38 5.57
CA GLN A 16 -31.05 -18.70 5.63
C GLN A 16 -31.98 -19.38 6.66
N GLU A 17 -32.07 -20.71 6.65
CA GLU A 17 -32.84 -21.46 7.65
C GLU A 17 -32.35 -21.20 9.09
N LEU A 18 -31.05 -21.08 9.28
CA LEU A 18 -30.48 -20.73 10.59
C LEU A 18 -30.89 -19.33 11.05
N LEU A 19 -30.85 -18.35 10.16
CA LEU A 19 -31.26 -16.98 10.45
C LEU A 19 -32.74 -16.88 10.77
N GLU A 20 -33.62 -17.56 10.02
CA GLU A 20 -35.06 -17.61 10.31
C GLU A 20 -35.34 -18.17 11.70
N ARG A 21 -34.61 -19.22 12.12
CA ARG A 21 -34.74 -19.81 13.45
C ARG A 21 -34.24 -18.91 14.57
N ILE A 22 -33.21 -18.11 14.32
CA ILE A 22 -32.61 -17.19 15.32
C ILE A 22 -33.58 -16.03 15.59
N TYR A 23 -34.19 -15.51 14.53
CA TYR A 23 -35.05 -14.33 14.62
C TYR A 23 -36.52 -14.61 14.78
N ASP A 24 -36.93 -15.90 14.68
CA ASP A 24 -38.37 -16.36 14.74
C ASP A 24 -39.29 -15.53 13.84
N GLU A 25 -38.74 -15.01 12.75
CA GLU A 25 -39.44 -14.23 11.74
C GLU A 25 -38.96 -14.61 10.35
N ASP A 26 -39.88 -14.62 9.38
CA ASP A 26 -39.54 -14.66 7.95
C ASP A 26 -38.55 -13.53 7.65
N ILE A 27 -37.35 -13.85 7.11
CA ILE A 27 -36.39 -12.86 6.69
C ILE A 27 -37.01 -12.02 5.57
N LYS A 28 -37.70 -10.97 5.96
CA LYS A 28 -38.21 -9.98 5.01
C LYS A 28 -37.02 -9.44 4.25
N LYS A 29 -37.06 -9.46 2.92
CA LYS A 29 -36.06 -8.78 2.07
C LYS A 29 -35.81 -7.39 2.65
N LYS A 30 -34.56 -7.16 3.05
CA LYS A 30 -34.14 -5.86 3.59
C LYS A 30 -34.67 -4.77 2.66
N PRO A 31 -35.50 -3.84 3.12
CA PRO A 31 -35.91 -2.73 2.26
C PRO A 31 -34.65 -2.04 1.76
N PRO A 32 -34.63 -1.55 0.52
CA PRO A 32 -33.50 -0.76 0.04
C PRO A 32 -33.23 0.30 1.09
N LEU A 33 -31.98 0.40 1.54
CA LEU A 33 -31.55 1.45 2.46
C LEU A 33 -31.97 2.77 1.85
N GLY A 34 -33.02 3.39 2.40
CA GLY A 34 -33.38 4.74 2.04
C GLY A 34 -32.17 5.65 2.29
N SER A 35 -32.06 6.74 1.52
CA SER A 35 -31.04 7.75 1.77
C SER A 35 -31.05 8.12 3.26
N ASN A 36 -29.92 7.96 3.92
CA ASN A 36 -29.82 8.25 5.34
C ASN A 36 -30.10 9.77 5.55
N PRO A 37 -31.25 10.15 6.18
CA PRO A 37 -31.63 11.54 6.31
C PRO A 37 -30.67 12.34 7.22
N PHE A 38 -29.76 11.67 7.92
CA PHE A 38 -28.77 12.28 8.81
C PHE A 38 -27.40 12.50 8.17
N ILE A 39 -27.19 12.02 6.94
CA ILE A 39 -26.01 12.43 6.17
C ILE A 39 -26.39 13.73 5.46
N SER A 40 -26.24 14.84 6.16
CA SER A 40 -26.30 16.14 5.52
C SER A 40 -25.19 16.19 4.45
N SER A 41 -25.44 16.88 3.33
CA SER A 41 -24.45 17.11 2.27
C SER A 41 -23.11 17.62 2.83
N ILE A 42 -23.16 18.41 3.90
CA ILE A 42 -21.99 18.95 4.60
C ILE A 42 -21.09 17.85 5.18
N ILE A 43 -21.66 16.79 5.78
CA ILE A 43 -20.85 15.68 6.35
C ILE A 43 -20.24 14.86 5.21
N SER A 44 -21.02 14.61 4.15
CA SER A 44 -20.55 13.92 2.96
C SER A 44 -19.36 14.65 2.31
N ASP A 45 -19.48 15.95 2.13
CA ASP A 45 -18.44 16.78 1.54
C ASP A 45 -17.19 16.87 2.41
N GLN A 46 -17.34 16.97 3.73
CA GLN A 46 -16.21 16.97 4.67
C GLN A 46 -15.49 15.62 4.71
N ILE A 47 -16.21 14.51 4.70
CA ILE A 47 -15.60 13.17 4.66
C ILE A 47 -14.88 12.94 3.33
N THR A 48 -15.50 13.30 2.21
CA THR A 48 -14.89 13.17 0.87
C THR A 48 -13.65 14.05 0.75
N THR A 49 -13.69 15.29 1.23
CA THR A 49 -12.54 16.20 1.23
C THR A 49 -11.41 15.66 2.12
N LYS A 50 -11.72 15.17 3.32
CA LYS A 50 -10.72 14.62 4.23
C LYS A 50 -10.05 13.37 3.64
N LEU A 51 -10.82 12.44 3.05
CA LEU A 51 -10.28 11.26 2.38
C LEU A 51 -9.40 11.64 1.19
N SER A 52 -9.78 12.65 0.42
CA SER A 52 -8.99 13.17 -0.70
C SER A 52 -7.67 13.77 -0.23
N ILE A 53 -7.66 14.54 0.86
CA ILE A 53 -6.45 15.13 1.43
C ILE A 53 -5.52 14.03 1.98
N GLU A 54 -6.05 13.05 2.71
CA GLU A 54 -5.26 11.92 3.23
C GLU A 54 -4.67 11.08 2.09
N GLN A 55 -5.38 10.89 0.97
CA GLN A 55 -4.84 10.20 -0.20
C GLN A 55 -3.71 11.00 -0.88
N ILE A 56 -3.83 12.31 -0.99
CA ILE A 56 -2.80 13.18 -1.58
C ILE A 56 -1.52 13.18 -0.73
N GLU A 57 -1.63 13.10 0.60
CA GLU A 57 -0.48 13.10 1.52
C GLU A 57 0.44 11.89 1.31
N PHE A 58 -0.09 10.73 0.88
CA PHE A 58 0.64 9.47 0.74
C PHE A 58 0.84 9.03 -0.71
N GLN A 59 0.81 9.95 -1.66
CA GLN A 59 1.04 9.64 -3.07
C GLN A 59 1.75 10.76 -3.82
N ASN A 60 2.49 10.37 -4.85
CA ASN A 60 3.10 11.29 -5.81
C ASN A 60 3.08 10.65 -7.20
N PRO A 61 2.26 11.12 -8.14
CA PRO A 61 2.07 10.49 -9.45
C PRO A 61 3.22 10.74 -10.44
N VAL A 62 4.19 11.59 -10.09
CA VAL A 62 5.31 11.90 -11.01
C VAL A 62 6.30 10.73 -11.11
N PHE A 63 7.09 10.69 -12.19
CA PHE A 63 8.02 9.60 -12.48
C PHE A 63 9.39 9.76 -11.80
N GLU A 64 9.70 10.94 -11.33
CA GLU A 64 10.93 11.22 -10.59
C GLU A 64 10.65 12.30 -9.55
N GLY A 65 11.06 12.09 -8.32
CA GLY A 65 10.74 13.02 -7.24
C GLY A 65 11.24 12.59 -5.89
N LYS A 66 10.66 13.24 -4.88
CA LYS A 66 10.92 12.98 -3.47
C LYS A 66 9.62 12.71 -2.73
N ALA A 67 9.71 11.88 -1.70
CA ALA A 67 8.63 11.61 -0.77
C ALA A 67 9.11 11.91 0.65
N SER A 68 8.20 12.42 1.47
CA SER A 68 8.43 12.67 2.90
C SER A 68 7.12 12.40 3.64
N PHE A 69 7.09 11.40 4.52
CA PHE A 69 5.88 11.01 5.22
C PHE A 69 6.14 10.30 6.55
N ASP A 70 5.15 10.28 7.42
CA ASP A 70 5.15 9.49 8.64
C ASP A 70 4.85 8.01 8.31
N TYR A 71 5.88 7.14 8.41
CA TYR A 71 5.75 5.72 8.07
C TYR A 71 4.97 4.90 9.11
N LYS A 72 4.50 5.49 10.20
CA LYS A 72 3.52 4.88 11.13
C LYS A 72 2.07 5.17 10.71
N ARG A 73 1.86 6.12 9.82
CA ARG A 73 0.55 6.40 9.22
C ARG A 73 0.37 5.59 7.94
N ASN A 74 -0.84 5.53 7.42
CA ASN A 74 -1.21 4.81 6.20
C ASN A 74 -0.60 3.39 6.10
N SER A 75 -0.53 2.68 7.23
CA SER A 75 0.11 1.35 7.33
C SER A 75 1.53 1.29 6.77
N GLY A 76 2.28 2.40 6.83
CA GLY A 76 3.62 2.51 6.27
C GLY A 76 3.69 2.55 4.75
N SER A 77 2.58 2.78 4.08
CA SER A 77 2.52 2.77 2.61
C SER A 77 2.61 4.16 2.01
N TYR A 78 3.31 4.26 0.88
CA TYR A 78 3.39 5.45 0.04
C TYR A 78 3.33 5.03 -1.44
N THR A 79 2.53 5.73 -2.23
CA THR A 79 2.33 5.40 -3.65
C THR A 79 3.11 6.38 -4.54
N ILE A 80 3.85 5.85 -5.51
CA ILE A 80 4.54 6.65 -6.53
C ILE A 80 4.11 6.21 -7.93
N GLY A 81 4.15 7.16 -8.88
CA GLY A 81 3.80 6.92 -10.26
C GLY A 81 2.30 6.83 -10.52
N GLU A 82 1.95 6.52 -11.77
CA GLU A 82 0.58 6.44 -12.26
C GLU A 82 0.42 5.35 -13.34
N GLY A 83 -0.82 4.94 -13.59
CA GLY A 83 -1.15 3.93 -14.62
C GLY A 83 -0.38 2.61 -14.41
N ASP A 84 0.25 2.10 -15.47
CA ASP A 84 1.05 0.86 -15.42
C ASP A 84 2.33 0.99 -14.59
N TYR A 85 2.72 2.21 -14.26
CA TYR A 85 3.92 2.56 -13.51
C TYR A 85 3.63 2.89 -12.04
N ILE A 86 2.52 2.40 -11.49
CA ILE A 86 2.19 2.54 -10.07
C ILE A 86 3.04 1.59 -9.24
N PHE A 87 3.63 2.12 -8.15
CA PHE A 87 4.32 1.36 -7.11
C PHE A 87 3.77 1.76 -5.75
N VAL A 88 3.14 0.83 -5.06
CA VAL A 88 2.77 1.00 -3.65
C VAL A 88 3.92 0.47 -2.82
N THR A 89 4.66 1.36 -2.18
CA THR A 89 5.78 1.01 -1.30
C THR A 89 5.28 0.71 0.10
N HIS A 90 5.96 -0.16 0.84
CA HIS A 90 5.59 -0.50 2.21
C HIS A 90 6.84 -0.49 3.10
N TRP A 91 6.76 0.23 4.22
CA TRP A 91 7.87 0.52 5.09
C TRP A 91 7.52 0.29 6.56
N SER A 92 8.50 -0.14 7.35
CA SER A 92 8.36 -0.17 8.80
C SER A 92 9.69 0.09 9.51
N GLU A 93 9.58 0.40 10.77
CA GLU A 93 10.72 0.68 11.63
C GLU A 93 11.74 -0.46 11.65
N CYS A 94 13.02 -0.12 11.53
CA CYS A 94 14.16 -1.02 11.63
C CYS A 94 15.17 -0.49 12.65
N GLY A 95 16.31 0.04 12.18
CA GLY A 95 17.37 0.59 12.99
C GLY A 95 17.29 2.12 13.17
N HIS A 96 18.37 2.70 13.70
CA HIS A 96 18.45 4.14 13.94
C HIS A 96 18.56 4.95 12.63
N ASN A 97 19.32 4.42 11.65
CA ASN A 97 19.53 5.01 10.33
C ASN A 97 19.08 4.08 9.21
N SER A 98 18.14 3.18 9.50
CA SER A 98 17.66 2.19 8.55
C SER A 98 16.16 1.98 8.68
N ILE A 99 15.56 1.53 7.60
CA ILE A 99 14.13 1.24 7.49
C ILE A 99 13.95 -0.11 6.80
N HIS A 100 12.91 -0.86 7.17
CA HIS A 100 12.51 -2.05 6.40
C HIS A 100 11.66 -1.63 5.21
N CYS A 101 12.02 -2.12 4.02
CA CYS A 101 11.22 -2.08 2.81
C CYS A 101 10.67 -3.49 2.53
N TYR A 102 9.38 -3.59 2.17
CA TYR A 102 8.69 -4.85 1.95
C TYR A 102 8.17 -5.01 0.52
N ARG A 103 8.10 -6.28 0.08
CA ARG A 103 7.56 -6.68 -1.23
C ARG A 103 6.03 -6.79 -1.26
N ASP A 104 5.32 -6.45 -0.22
CA ASP A 104 3.91 -6.83 -0.01
C ASP A 104 2.96 -6.41 -1.14
N TYR A 105 3.17 -5.25 -1.75
CA TYR A 105 2.31 -4.71 -2.82
C TYR A 105 2.98 -4.65 -4.19
N ILE A 106 4.24 -5.05 -4.30
CA ILE A 106 5.04 -5.08 -5.53
C ILE A 106 5.37 -6.52 -5.92
N TYR A 107 5.83 -6.74 -7.15
CA TYR A 107 6.19 -8.09 -7.64
C TYR A 107 7.53 -8.57 -7.06
N ARG A 108 8.58 -7.75 -7.18
CA ARG A 108 9.91 -8.07 -6.62
C ARG A 108 10.54 -6.85 -5.97
N LEU A 109 11.35 -7.12 -4.93
CA LEU A 109 12.15 -6.15 -4.20
C LEU A 109 13.62 -6.52 -4.34
N GLY A 110 14.38 -5.71 -5.07
CA GLY A 110 15.83 -5.88 -5.27
C GLY A 110 16.64 -4.98 -4.34
N TYR A 111 17.77 -5.48 -3.91
CA TYR A 111 18.70 -4.75 -3.06
C TYR A 111 20.14 -5.08 -3.37
N ASN A 112 21.00 -4.05 -3.38
CA ASN A 112 22.44 -4.19 -3.42
C ASN A 112 23.07 -3.03 -2.64
N PRO A 113 23.78 -3.29 -1.52
CA PRO A 113 24.33 -2.25 -0.65
C PRO A 113 25.45 -1.42 -1.31
N ASN A 114 25.98 -1.85 -2.44
CA ASN A 114 27.02 -1.13 -3.17
C ASN A 114 26.48 0.01 -4.05
N TYR A 115 25.14 0.10 -4.20
CA TYR A 115 24.51 1.14 -5.01
C TYR A 115 24.03 2.28 -4.14
N THR A 116 24.59 3.47 -4.37
CA THR A 116 24.20 4.74 -3.74
C THR A 116 23.67 5.76 -4.76
N GLU A 117 23.84 5.49 -6.06
CA GLU A 117 23.30 6.25 -7.16
C GLU A 117 22.28 5.41 -7.95
N PHE A 118 21.32 6.07 -8.59
CA PHE A 118 20.28 5.38 -9.35
C PHE A 118 20.89 4.53 -10.47
N PRO A 119 20.69 3.20 -10.46
CA PRO A 119 21.28 2.30 -11.42
C PRO A 119 20.71 2.53 -12.83
N SER A 120 21.52 2.29 -13.85
CA SER A 120 21.01 2.15 -15.22
C SER A 120 20.26 0.80 -15.38
N PRO A 121 19.35 0.64 -16.35
CA PRO A 121 18.61 -0.61 -16.56
C PRO A 121 19.50 -1.86 -16.71
N ASN A 122 20.69 -1.72 -17.31
CA ASN A 122 21.63 -2.83 -17.47
C ASN A 122 22.22 -3.33 -16.13
N GLU A 123 22.17 -2.51 -15.11
CA GLU A 123 22.71 -2.84 -13.78
C GLU A 123 21.67 -3.52 -12.87
N PHE A 124 20.41 -3.62 -13.28
CA PHE A 124 19.35 -4.26 -12.47
C PHE A 124 19.66 -5.73 -12.16
N ILE A 125 20.41 -6.40 -13.03
CA ILE A 125 20.86 -7.78 -12.83
C ILE A 125 21.77 -7.94 -11.60
N ASN A 126 22.38 -6.87 -11.12
CA ASN A 126 23.26 -6.89 -9.96
C ASN A 126 22.50 -6.82 -8.63
N PHE A 127 21.18 -6.68 -8.65
CA PHE A 127 20.35 -6.61 -7.46
C PHE A 127 19.85 -7.99 -7.05
N ASP A 128 19.89 -8.26 -5.74
CA ASP A 128 19.32 -9.48 -5.16
C ASP A 128 17.82 -9.31 -4.90
N PHE A 129 16.99 -10.05 -5.63
CA PHE A 129 15.54 -10.09 -5.53
C PHE A 129 15.00 -11.26 -4.69
N SER A 130 15.82 -11.97 -3.97
CA SER A 130 15.43 -13.21 -3.29
C SER A 130 14.57 -12.99 -2.05
N SER A 131 14.62 -11.81 -1.43
CA SER A 131 14.00 -11.56 -0.13
C SER A 131 12.66 -10.86 -0.25
N ARG A 132 11.78 -11.14 0.73
CA ARG A 132 10.51 -10.41 0.90
C ARG A 132 10.71 -9.03 1.52
N ALA A 133 11.73 -8.87 2.36
CA ALA A 133 12.01 -7.62 3.06
C ALA A 133 13.52 -7.36 3.04
N LYS A 134 13.89 -6.09 2.98
CA LYS A 134 15.28 -5.62 3.07
C LYS A 134 15.37 -4.50 4.09
N SER A 135 16.42 -4.53 4.92
CA SER A 135 16.82 -3.39 5.74
C SER A 135 17.67 -2.46 4.89
N VAL A 136 17.23 -1.23 4.75
CA VAL A 136 17.82 -0.22 3.87
C VAL A 136 18.35 0.91 4.73
N ASN A 137 19.64 1.22 4.62
CA ASN A 137 20.24 2.35 5.33
C ASN A 137 20.04 3.66 4.57
N VAL A 138 20.18 4.78 5.28
CA VAL A 138 20.24 6.09 4.64
C VAL A 138 21.38 6.11 3.62
N GLY A 139 21.10 6.57 2.41
CA GLY A 139 22.01 6.60 1.25
C GLY A 139 21.89 5.37 0.33
N GLU A 140 21.34 4.27 0.77
CA GLU A 140 21.20 3.05 -0.02
C GLU A 140 19.94 3.05 -0.90
N ILE A 141 19.96 2.18 -1.90
CA ILE A 141 18.91 2.06 -2.92
C ILE A 141 18.22 0.70 -2.82
N VAL A 142 16.90 0.72 -2.97
CA VAL A 142 16.09 -0.45 -3.33
C VAL A 142 15.58 -0.31 -4.76
N LEU A 143 15.54 -1.43 -5.46
CA LEU A 143 14.98 -1.55 -6.80
C LEU A 143 13.65 -2.30 -6.71
N LEU A 144 12.58 -1.69 -7.18
CA LEU A 144 11.24 -2.25 -7.16
C LEU A 144 10.85 -2.67 -8.57
N GLU A 145 10.23 -3.84 -8.69
CA GLU A 145 9.50 -4.24 -9.89
C GLU A 145 8.03 -4.40 -9.53
N ASN A 146 7.16 -3.71 -10.24
CA ASN A 146 5.72 -3.83 -10.02
C ASN A 146 5.13 -5.04 -10.79
N ARG A 147 3.82 -5.28 -10.66
CA ARG A 147 3.14 -6.40 -11.32
C ARG A 147 3.04 -6.26 -12.84
N ASN A 148 3.25 -5.06 -13.37
CA ASN A 148 3.29 -4.77 -14.82
C ASN A 148 4.72 -4.82 -15.35
N HIS A 149 5.67 -5.40 -14.59
CA HIS A 149 7.08 -5.52 -14.91
C HIS A 149 7.79 -4.19 -15.22
N LYS A 150 7.31 -3.10 -14.60
CA LYS A 150 7.96 -1.81 -14.63
C LYS A 150 8.89 -1.68 -13.43
N PHE A 151 9.94 -0.85 -13.55
CA PHE A 151 10.96 -0.68 -12.52
C PHE A 151 10.97 0.72 -11.93
N ALA A 152 11.24 0.80 -10.65
CA ALA A 152 11.53 2.04 -9.93
C ALA A 152 12.69 1.83 -8.95
N ALA A 153 13.59 2.78 -8.85
CA ALA A 153 14.62 2.80 -7.84
C ALA A 153 14.30 3.88 -6.80
N LEU A 154 14.49 3.56 -5.52
CA LEU A 154 14.25 4.47 -4.39
C LEU A 154 15.51 4.55 -3.55
N ARG A 155 16.00 5.77 -3.30
CA ARG A 155 17.12 6.06 -2.41
C ARG A 155 16.60 6.63 -1.11
N VAL A 156 16.82 5.94 0.01
CA VAL A 156 16.48 6.45 1.34
C VAL A 156 17.41 7.62 1.68
N THR A 157 16.82 8.79 1.95
CA THR A 157 17.59 10.02 2.25
C THR A 157 17.57 10.37 3.73
N ARG A 158 16.51 10.01 4.44
CA ARG A 158 16.38 10.27 5.87
C ARG A 158 15.44 9.28 6.53
N VAL A 159 15.81 8.82 7.72
CA VAL A 159 14.96 8.05 8.62
C VAL A 159 14.99 8.70 9.98
N VAL A 160 13.82 9.09 10.51
CA VAL A 160 13.69 9.59 11.88
C VAL A 160 12.78 8.64 12.64
N ARG A 161 13.28 8.12 13.75
CA ARG A 161 12.46 7.51 14.78
C ARG A 161 11.88 8.65 15.62
N ARG A 162 10.89 8.37 16.43
CA ARG A 162 10.27 9.38 17.28
C ARG A 162 11.33 10.23 18.00
N ASP A 163 11.36 11.51 17.67
CA ASP A 163 12.08 12.56 18.39
C ASP A 163 11.06 13.51 19.00
N GLU A 164 11.48 14.40 19.92
CA GLU A 164 10.56 15.28 20.66
C GLU A 164 9.66 16.12 19.74
N ASP A 165 10.17 16.51 18.55
CA ASP A 165 9.48 17.39 17.61
C ASP A 165 9.05 16.74 16.29
N ILE A 166 9.51 15.51 15.97
CA ILE A 166 9.27 14.85 14.68
C ILE A 166 8.80 13.41 14.92
N ASN A 167 7.64 13.07 14.37
CA ASN A 167 7.16 11.70 14.38
C ASN A 167 7.79 10.91 13.23
N HIS A 168 8.14 9.67 13.46
CA HIS A 168 8.49 8.57 12.53
C HIS A 168 8.61 8.92 11.04
N LEU A 169 9.50 9.83 10.67
CA LEU A 169 9.65 10.34 9.32
C LEU A 169 10.51 9.43 8.45
N LEU A 170 10.05 9.13 7.25
CA LEU A 170 10.84 8.59 6.15
C LEU A 170 10.88 9.59 5.00
N GLU A 171 12.08 9.88 4.52
CA GLU A 171 12.29 10.60 3.26
C GLU A 171 13.06 9.71 2.29
N PHE A 172 12.62 9.70 1.04
CA PHE A 172 13.33 9.05 -0.05
C PHE A 172 13.19 9.82 -1.35
N GLU A 173 14.19 9.71 -2.19
CA GLU A 173 14.14 10.11 -3.60
C GLU A 173 13.83 8.89 -4.44
N TYR A 174 13.18 9.08 -5.59
CA TYR A 174 12.86 7.96 -6.47
C TYR A 174 12.92 8.35 -7.95
N LYS A 175 13.12 7.32 -8.76
CA LYS A 175 13.07 7.37 -10.22
C LYS A 175 12.33 6.14 -10.74
N ILE A 176 11.29 6.36 -11.56
CA ILE A 176 10.58 5.33 -12.29
C ILE A 176 11.13 5.28 -13.71
N TYR A 177 11.53 4.09 -14.14
CA TYR A 177 12.13 3.88 -15.46
C TYR A 177 11.03 3.67 -16.49
N LYS A 178 10.93 4.57 -17.46
CA LYS A 178 10.09 4.39 -18.63
C LYS A 178 10.78 3.42 -19.58
N GLU A 179 10.00 2.61 -20.30
CA GLU A 179 10.53 1.87 -21.44
C GLU A 179 11.05 2.87 -22.46
N ILE A 180 12.26 2.63 -22.94
CA ILE A 180 12.76 3.32 -24.12
C ILE A 180 11.98 2.68 -25.26
N GLU A 181 11.04 3.41 -25.87
CA GLU A 181 10.48 2.99 -27.16
C GLU A 181 11.67 2.82 -28.09
N SER A 182 11.93 1.58 -28.50
CA SER A 182 12.93 1.28 -29.52
C SER A 182 12.36 1.81 -30.83
N GLU A 183 12.95 2.89 -31.33
CA GLU A 183 12.73 3.37 -32.71
C GLU A 183 13.06 2.30 -33.75
#